data_168fe5f83c393edd841c96512793ae78
#
_entry.id   168fe5f83c393edd841c96512793ae78
#
_cell.length_a   1.000
_cell.length_b   1.000
_cell.length_c   1.000
_cell.angle_alpha   90.00
_cell.angle_beta   90.00
_cell.angle_gamma   90.00
#
_symmetry.space_group_name_H-M   'P 1'
#
loop_
_entity.id
_entity.type
_entity.pdbx_description
1 polymer ?
#
loop_
_entity_poly.entity_id
_entity_poly.type
_entity_poly.pdbx_seq_one_letter_code
_entity_poly.pdbx_strand_id
1 'polypeptide(L)'
;VQGTDAEFPEAEVPPVRRPRLVEGGRSLVAIARGGDRKEAVRLAVEQLGGIRRAVDSAGPVLIKPNLNSADPFPASTHPDHLQATVDLLREAGCEEIAVGEMGGVLSLPARGNLERWGMKAFQERNRVEVLHFDEERWVRARVPGASRWSGWVHCIGHLLRPGQHVVNLPAMKTHGGGARFSLSLKNVYGFVHPRDRVRAHFVPEMAEMITETNLLYTPSLIVLDGTKCWVSGGPYTGEEREPNLVIAGDDRVAVDVVGASVLRAMGASLLRDYPVWSHRQIRRAVELGLGARGPEEVELCCADATRSADFEGLVTKVRDFIEEGDSP
;
A
#
# COMPACT_ATOMS: atom_id res chain seq x y z
N VAL A 1 24.97 5.66 11.47
CA VAL A 1 25.33 4.28 11.16
C VAL A 1 25.97 4.31 9.78
N GLN A 2 27.31 4.26 9.71
CA GLN A 2 28.09 4.22 8.48
C GLN A 2 28.51 2.77 8.25
N GLY A 3 27.59 1.94 7.72
CA GLY A 3 27.98 0.69 7.08
C GLY A 3 28.43 0.98 5.65
N THR A 4 29.52 0.44 5.20
CA THR A 4 29.93 0.45 3.79
C THR A 4 29.02 -0.50 3.00
N ASP A 5 28.83 -0.30 1.70
CA ASP A 5 27.99 -1.18 0.85
C ASP A 5 28.46 -2.66 0.88
N ALA A 6 29.70 -2.91 1.27
CA ALA A 6 30.27 -4.25 1.50
C ALA A 6 29.69 -5.00 2.73
N GLU A 7 28.91 -4.31 3.58
CA GLU A 7 28.38 -4.87 4.83
C GLU A 7 27.08 -5.67 4.64
N PHE A 8 26.38 -5.48 3.50
CA PHE A 8 25.13 -6.17 3.22
C PHE A 8 25.30 -7.27 2.17
N PRO A 9 24.88 -8.51 2.47
CA PRO A 9 24.94 -9.59 1.48
C PRO A 9 24.05 -9.25 0.27
N GLU A 10 24.56 -9.58 -0.92
CA GLU A 10 23.80 -9.39 -2.15
C GLU A 10 22.64 -10.39 -2.24
N ALA A 11 21.54 -9.97 -2.85
CA ALA A 11 20.35 -10.77 -3.06
C ALA A 11 19.74 -10.50 -4.43
N GLU A 12 19.20 -11.57 -5.03
CA GLU A 12 18.39 -11.48 -6.23
C GLU A 12 16.94 -11.15 -5.87
N VAL A 13 16.32 -10.29 -6.65
CA VAL A 13 14.91 -9.93 -6.51
C VAL A 13 14.07 -10.83 -7.42
N PRO A 14 12.99 -11.43 -6.91
CA PRO A 14 12.08 -12.19 -7.78
C PRO A 14 11.47 -11.23 -8.84
N PRO A 15 11.25 -11.72 -10.07
CA PRO A 15 10.65 -10.89 -11.11
C PRO A 15 9.26 -10.39 -10.68
N VAL A 16 8.98 -9.13 -10.97
CA VAL A 16 7.66 -8.55 -10.76
C VAL A 16 6.65 -9.31 -11.62
N ARG A 17 5.62 -9.84 -10.99
CA ARG A 17 4.53 -10.58 -11.67
C ARG A 17 3.43 -9.60 -12.08
N ARG A 18 2.69 -9.98 -13.12
CA ARG A 18 1.46 -9.28 -13.50
C ARG A 18 0.38 -9.50 -12.44
N PRO A 19 -0.57 -8.57 -12.29
CA PRO A 19 -1.75 -8.77 -11.45
C PRO A 19 -2.48 -10.07 -11.80
N ARG A 20 -3.02 -10.74 -10.79
CA ARG A 20 -3.77 -12.01 -10.91
C ARG A 20 -5.29 -11.78 -10.85
N LEU A 21 -5.70 -10.72 -10.16
CA LEU A 21 -7.10 -10.35 -10.01
C LEU A 21 -7.54 -9.55 -11.25
N VAL A 22 -7.74 -10.28 -12.36
CA VAL A 22 -8.09 -9.70 -13.65
C VAL A 22 -9.35 -10.33 -14.22
N GLU A 23 -10.13 -9.54 -14.97
CA GLU A 23 -11.26 -10.00 -15.74
C GLU A 23 -11.31 -9.26 -17.10
N GLY A 24 -11.48 -10.00 -18.19
CA GLY A 24 -11.44 -9.42 -19.54
C GLY A 24 -10.14 -8.66 -19.86
N GLY A 25 -9.02 -9.00 -19.21
CA GLY A 25 -7.74 -8.32 -19.38
C GLY A 25 -7.58 -7.04 -18.55
N ARG A 26 -8.58 -6.67 -17.73
CA ARG A 26 -8.56 -5.50 -16.85
C ARG A 26 -8.29 -5.90 -15.41
N SER A 27 -7.51 -5.10 -14.70
CA SER A 27 -7.23 -5.27 -13.26
C SER A 27 -8.48 -4.94 -12.44
N LEU A 28 -8.93 -5.88 -11.63
CA LEU A 28 -10.08 -5.69 -10.74
C LEU A 28 -9.68 -4.82 -9.56
N VAL A 29 -10.44 -3.76 -9.32
CA VAL A 29 -10.35 -2.93 -8.11
C VAL A 29 -11.71 -2.84 -7.45
N ALA A 30 -11.82 -3.37 -6.25
CA ALA A 30 -13.03 -3.29 -5.46
C ALA A 30 -13.10 -1.96 -4.69
N ILE A 31 -14.29 -1.33 -4.68
CA ILE A 31 -14.65 -0.23 -3.78
C ILE A 31 -15.83 -0.72 -2.95
N ALA A 32 -15.66 -0.86 -1.65
CA ALA A 32 -16.71 -1.38 -0.78
C ALA A 32 -16.98 -0.48 0.42
N ARG A 33 -18.25 -0.32 0.77
CA ARG A 33 -18.74 0.34 1.97
C ARG A 33 -19.51 -0.68 2.82
N GLY A 34 -19.13 -0.84 4.09
CA GLY A 34 -19.81 -1.68 5.08
C GLY A 34 -20.44 -0.84 6.18
N GLY A 35 -21.22 -1.45 7.05
CA GLY A 35 -21.73 -0.82 8.27
C GLY A 35 -20.61 -0.54 9.29
N ASP A 36 -19.52 -1.30 9.18
CA ASP A 36 -18.27 -1.04 9.88
C ASP A 36 -17.04 -1.36 9.01
N ARG A 37 -15.85 -1.09 9.53
CA ARG A 37 -14.59 -1.28 8.82
C ARG A 37 -14.33 -2.75 8.47
N LYS A 38 -14.66 -3.68 9.37
CA LYS A 38 -14.44 -5.12 9.16
C LYS A 38 -15.32 -5.65 8.04
N GLU A 39 -16.57 -5.25 8.03
CA GLU A 39 -17.50 -5.58 6.95
C GLU A 39 -17.03 -4.98 5.62
N ALA A 40 -16.59 -3.71 5.60
CA ALA A 40 -16.07 -3.08 4.38
C ALA A 40 -14.85 -3.82 3.83
N VAL A 41 -13.91 -4.27 4.67
CA VAL A 41 -12.76 -5.10 4.27
C VAL A 41 -13.23 -6.42 3.66
N ARG A 42 -14.15 -7.11 4.33
CA ARG A 42 -14.68 -8.40 3.86
C ARG A 42 -15.37 -8.23 2.50
N LEU A 43 -16.26 -7.27 2.39
CA LEU A 43 -16.98 -6.98 1.12
C LEU A 43 -16.01 -6.64 -0.02
N ALA A 44 -14.99 -5.80 0.23
CA ALA A 44 -14.01 -5.45 -0.79
C ALA A 44 -13.27 -6.70 -1.32
N VAL A 45 -12.87 -7.60 -0.42
CA VAL A 45 -12.20 -8.85 -0.81
C VAL A 45 -13.16 -9.83 -1.51
N GLU A 46 -14.42 -9.90 -1.09
CA GLU A 46 -15.45 -10.72 -1.74
C GLU A 46 -15.74 -10.27 -3.17
N GLN A 47 -15.75 -8.95 -3.44
CA GLN A 47 -15.92 -8.42 -4.80
C GLN A 47 -14.80 -8.85 -5.75
N LEU A 48 -13.63 -9.20 -5.23
CA LEU A 48 -12.51 -9.73 -6.01
C LEU A 48 -12.56 -11.26 -6.22
N GLY A 49 -13.59 -11.93 -5.71
CA GLY A 49 -13.73 -13.38 -5.74
C GLY A 49 -13.16 -14.09 -4.51
N GLY A 50 -12.91 -13.33 -3.43
CA GLY A 50 -12.47 -13.84 -2.13
C GLY A 50 -10.96 -13.93 -1.97
N ILE A 51 -10.54 -14.07 -0.70
CA ILE A 51 -9.13 -14.02 -0.30
C ILE A 51 -8.27 -15.13 -0.96
N ARG A 52 -8.84 -16.32 -1.20
CA ARG A 52 -8.12 -17.46 -1.81
C ARG A 52 -7.73 -17.23 -3.27
N ARG A 53 -8.38 -16.29 -3.96
CA ARG A 53 -7.98 -15.86 -5.31
C ARG A 53 -6.69 -15.05 -5.29
N ALA A 54 -6.45 -14.29 -4.22
CA ALA A 54 -5.30 -13.42 -4.04
C ALA A 54 -4.12 -14.14 -3.34
N VAL A 55 -4.40 -14.90 -2.27
CA VAL A 55 -3.40 -15.54 -1.42
C VAL A 55 -3.74 -17.01 -1.30
N ASP A 56 -2.81 -17.88 -1.70
CA ASP A 56 -2.94 -19.30 -1.39
C ASP A 56 -2.41 -19.60 0.03
N SER A 57 -2.87 -20.68 0.63
CA SER A 57 -2.53 -21.05 2.00
C SER A 57 -1.16 -21.70 2.17
N ALA A 58 -0.46 -21.98 1.07
CA ALA A 58 0.78 -22.77 1.11
C ALA A 58 2.03 -21.94 1.40
N GLY A 59 1.97 -20.62 1.17
CA GLY A 59 3.11 -19.72 1.36
C GLY A 59 3.03 -18.86 2.63
N PRO A 60 4.19 -18.39 3.12
CA PRO A 60 4.23 -17.43 4.21
C PRO A 60 3.62 -16.08 3.78
N VAL A 61 2.92 -15.42 4.69
CA VAL A 61 2.28 -14.12 4.46
C VAL A 61 2.98 -13.03 5.27
N LEU A 62 3.44 -11.98 4.59
CA LEU A 62 3.90 -10.75 5.20
C LEU A 62 2.84 -9.66 5.03
N ILE A 63 2.25 -9.23 6.12
CA ILE A 63 1.36 -8.07 6.14
C ILE A 63 2.18 -6.82 6.40
N LYS A 64 2.05 -5.83 5.51
CA LYS A 64 2.68 -4.51 5.64
C LYS A 64 1.62 -3.45 5.98
N PRO A 65 1.39 -3.16 7.27
CA PRO A 65 0.53 -2.05 7.65
C PRO A 65 1.19 -0.70 7.39
N ASN A 66 0.49 0.40 7.63
CA ASN A 66 1.04 1.74 7.68
C ASN A 66 1.19 2.17 9.14
N LEU A 67 2.35 1.94 9.75
CA LEU A 67 2.65 2.27 11.15
C LEU A 67 3.93 3.12 11.25
N ASN A 68 3.98 4.21 10.47
CA ASN A 68 5.09 5.16 10.49
C ASN A 68 5.29 5.80 11.86
N SER A 69 4.23 5.85 12.66
CA SER A 69 4.20 6.33 14.04
C SER A 69 3.12 5.56 14.79
N ALA A 70 2.88 5.90 16.06
CA ALA A 70 1.77 5.40 16.85
C ALA A 70 0.56 6.37 16.86
N ASP A 71 0.56 7.37 15.97
CA ASP A 71 -0.56 8.31 15.87
C ASP A 71 -1.84 7.61 15.43
N PRO A 72 -3.03 8.10 15.84
CA PRO A 72 -4.29 7.49 15.47
C PRO A 72 -4.53 7.46 13.94
N PHE A 73 -5.39 6.54 13.49
CA PHE A 73 -5.90 6.52 12.12
C PHE A 73 -6.52 7.89 11.73
N PRO A 74 -6.27 8.41 10.54
CA PRO A 74 -5.63 7.81 9.37
C PRO A 74 -4.10 8.02 9.28
N ALA A 75 -3.43 8.52 10.32
CA ALA A 75 -1.96 8.57 10.34
C ALA A 75 -1.37 7.15 10.24
N SER A 76 -1.95 6.22 11.00
CA SER A 76 -1.52 4.82 11.06
C SER A 76 -2.69 3.88 10.79
N THR A 77 -2.41 2.62 10.44
CA THR A 77 -3.42 1.58 10.20
C THR A 77 -4.31 1.40 11.43
N HIS A 78 -5.62 1.33 11.23
CA HIS A 78 -6.58 1.06 12.29
C HIS A 78 -6.51 -0.42 12.73
N PRO A 79 -6.59 -0.73 14.05
CA PRO A 79 -6.55 -2.10 14.53
C PRO A 79 -7.58 -3.04 13.89
N ASP A 80 -8.84 -2.58 13.70
CA ASP A 80 -9.88 -3.39 13.07
C ASP A 80 -9.61 -3.69 11.59
N HIS A 81 -8.88 -2.81 10.88
CA HIS A 81 -8.48 -3.07 9.49
C HIS A 81 -7.47 -4.20 9.41
N LEU A 82 -6.45 -4.17 10.28
CA LEU A 82 -5.48 -5.24 10.40
C LEU A 82 -6.14 -6.54 10.88
N GLN A 83 -7.05 -6.47 11.88
CA GLN A 83 -7.76 -7.63 12.40
C GLN A 83 -8.59 -8.32 11.32
N ALA A 84 -9.42 -7.56 10.58
CA ALA A 84 -10.24 -8.12 9.51
C ALA A 84 -9.40 -8.83 8.42
N THR A 85 -8.23 -8.26 8.10
CA THR A 85 -7.32 -8.88 7.14
C THR A 85 -6.73 -10.18 7.67
N VAL A 86 -6.30 -10.22 8.94
CA VAL A 86 -5.79 -11.45 9.57
C VAL A 86 -6.89 -12.51 9.64
N ASP A 87 -8.12 -12.12 10.00
CA ASP A 87 -9.26 -13.05 10.07
C ASP A 87 -9.50 -13.71 8.69
N LEU A 88 -9.53 -12.93 7.61
CA LEU A 88 -9.68 -13.45 6.25
C LEU A 88 -8.55 -14.41 5.83
N LEU A 89 -7.30 -14.08 6.19
CA LEU A 89 -6.16 -14.95 5.91
C LEU A 89 -6.24 -16.27 6.68
N ARG A 90 -6.67 -16.24 7.95
CA ARG A 90 -6.90 -17.44 8.77
C ARG A 90 -8.04 -18.30 8.22
N GLU A 91 -9.15 -17.68 7.78
CA GLU A 91 -10.26 -18.36 7.10
C GLU A 91 -9.81 -19.02 5.78
N ALA A 92 -8.81 -18.44 5.09
CA ALA A 92 -8.18 -19.04 3.93
C ALA A 92 -7.27 -20.24 4.27
N GLY A 93 -6.88 -20.40 5.53
CA GLY A 93 -5.98 -21.45 6.01
C GLY A 93 -4.51 -21.04 6.04
N CYS A 94 -4.19 -19.72 5.96
CA CYS A 94 -2.82 -19.26 6.10
C CYS A 94 -2.36 -19.41 7.56
N GLU A 95 -1.33 -20.21 7.80
CA GLU A 95 -0.81 -20.46 9.16
C GLU A 95 0.40 -19.57 9.48
N GLU A 96 1.28 -19.33 8.54
CA GLU A 96 2.47 -18.49 8.72
C GLU A 96 2.18 -17.04 8.33
N ILE A 97 1.79 -16.21 9.32
CA ILE A 97 1.48 -14.79 9.13
C ILE A 97 2.44 -13.95 9.97
N ALA A 98 3.18 -13.08 9.29
CA ALA A 98 4.00 -12.04 9.90
C ALA A 98 3.39 -10.66 9.65
N VAL A 99 3.48 -9.76 10.64
CA VAL A 99 3.13 -8.34 10.53
C VAL A 99 4.39 -7.53 10.77
N GLY A 100 4.78 -6.72 9.80
CA GLY A 100 6.06 -6.01 9.91
C GLY A 100 6.02 -4.55 9.49
N GLU A 101 6.78 -3.71 10.20
CA GLU A 101 6.92 -2.29 9.90
C GLU A 101 8.27 -1.74 10.34
N MET A 102 8.69 -0.63 9.67
CA MET A 102 9.90 0.13 9.99
C MET A 102 9.62 1.31 10.93
N GLY A 103 8.47 1.95 10.79
CA GLY A 103 8.26 3.29 11.30
C GLY A 103 8.79 4.39 10.36
N GLY A 104 8.43 5.63 10.66
CA GLY A 104 8.96 6.80 9.98
C GLY A 104 10.44 7.01 10.29
N VAL A 105 11.16 7.71 9.41
CA VAL A 105 12.61 8.00 9.61
C VAL A 105 12.86 8.75 10.92
N LEU A 106 11.93 9.63 11.32
CA LEU A 106 12.01 10.40 12.56
C LEU A 106 11.40 9.66 13.77
N SER A 107 10.87 8.45 13.58
CA SER A 107 10.14 7.68 14.59
C SER A 107 10.82 6.35 14.91
N LEU A 108 12.09 6.21 14.61
CA LEU A 108 12.86 5.02 14.98
C LEU A 108 13.26 5.04 16.46
N PRO A 109 13.37 3.89 17.12
CA PRO A 109 13.20 2.53 16.58
C PRO A 109 11.75 2.13 16.36
N ALA A 110 11.48 1.21 15.43
CA ALA A 110 10.16 0.72 15.07
C ALA A 110 9.43 0.08 16.26
N ARG A 111 10.14 -0.64 17.10
CA ARG A 111 9.62 -1.31 18.31
C ARG A 111 8.76 -0.39 19.16
N GLY A 112 9.22 0.80 19.48
CA GLY A 112 8.48 1.74 20.33
C GLY A 112 7.17 2.23 19.71
N ASN A 113 7.10 2.34 18.37
CA ASN A 113 5.85 2.69 17.67
C ASN A 113 4.87 1.53 17.68
N LEU A 114 5.34 0.32 17.40
CA LEU A 114 4.52 -0.88 17.38
C LEU A 114 3.96 -1.22 18.77
N GLU A 115 4.75 -1.06 19.83
CA GLU A 115 4.30 -1.23 21.20
C GLU A 115 3.20 -0.22 21.59
N ARG A 116 3.39 1.08 21.28
CA ARG A 116 2.38 2.12 21.56
C ARG A 116 1.10 1.92 20.75
N TRP A 117 1.19 1.36 19.54
CA TRP A 117 0.03 0.99 18.73
C TRP A 117 -0.74 -0.20 19.33
N GLY A 118 -0.13 -0.97 20.23
CA GLY A 118 -0.72 -2.15 20.84
C GLY A 118 -0.37 -3.47 20.15
N MET A 119 0.71 -3.51 19.38
CA MET A 119 1.10 -4.67 18.57
C MET A 119 1.35 -5.92 19.42
N LYS A 120 1.87 -5.78 20.64
CA LYS A 120 2.10 -6.92 21.53
C LYS A 120 0.79 -7.67 21.85
N ALA A 121 -0.25 -6.96 22.25
CA ALA A 121 -1.56 -7.56 22.54
C ALA A 121 -2.22 -8.14 21.27
N PHE A 122 -2.00 -7.48 20.14
CA PHE A 122 -2.44 -7.98 18.83
C PHE A 122 -1.75 -9.29 18.46
N GLN A 123 -0.45 -9.38 18.63
CA GLN A 123 0.39 -10.56 18.38
C GLN A 123 -0.09 -11.76 19.21
N GLU A 124 -0.26 -11.57 20.52
CA GLU A 124 -0.68 -12.62 21.45
C GLU A 124 -2.06 -13.19 21.08
N ARG A 125 -3.02 -12.30 20.77
CA ARG A 125 -4.40 -12.69 20.40
C ARG A 125 -4.47 -13.43 19.09
N ASN A 126 -3.69 -12.99 18.07
CA ASN A 126 -3.80 -13.50 16.70
C ASN A 126 -2.73 -14.54 16.34
N ARG A 127 -1.76 -14.80 17.23
CA ARG A 127 -0.65 -15.73 17.00
C ARG A 127 0.08 -15.42 15.69
N VAL A 128 0.38 -14.13 15.45
CA VAL A 128 1.17 -13.66 14.30
C VAL A 128 2.61 -13.40 14.74
N GLU A 129 3.56 -13.52 13.82
CA GLU A 129 4.91 -13.03 14.03
C GLU A 129 4.94 -11.50 13.89
N VAL A 130 5.73 -10.81 14.70
CA VAL A 130 5.92 -9.35 14.58
C VAL A 130 7.37 -9.05 14.20
N LEU A 131 7.55 -8.38 13.08
CA LEU A 131 8.86 -7.99 12.55
C LEU A 131 9.09 -6.49 12.74
N HIS A 132 10.16 -6.16 13.43
CA HIS A 132 10.67 -4.80 13.55
C HIS A 132 11.73 -4.62 12.45
N PHE A 133 11.37 -4.00 11.33
CA PHE A 133 12.22 -4.00 10.14
C PHE A 133 13.61 -3.38 10.35
N ASP A 134 13.75 -2.47 11.30
CA ASP A 134 15.05 -1.90 11.69
C ASP A 134 15.96 -2.88 12.46
N GLU A 135 15.40 -3.97 12.97
CA GLU A 135 16.12 -5.06 13.66
C GLU A 135 16.34 -6.28 12.74
N GLU A 136 15.71 -6.28 11.53
CA GLU A 136 15.82 -7.38 10.59
C GLU A 136 17.15 -7.40 9.83
N ARG A 137 17.45 -8.57 9.23
CA ARG A 137 18.59 -8.71 8.34
C ARG A 137 18.37 -7.89 7.07
N TRP A 138 19.30 -6.99 6.78
CA TRP A 138 19.32 -6.21 5.56
C TRP A 138 20.10 -6.91 4.45
N VAL A 139 19.66 -6.73 3.21
CA VAL A 139 20.34 -7.21 2.02
C VAL A 139 20.48 -6.08 1.01
N ARG A 140 21.48 -6.17 0.14
CA ARG A 140 21.69 -5.32 -1.01
C ARG A 140 21.08 -6.00 -2.22
N ALA A 141 19.89 -5.57 -2.62
CA ALA A 141 19.15 -6.16 -3.72
C ALA A 141 19.53 -5.49 -5.05
N ARG A 142 19.85 -6.30 -6.06
CA ARG A 142 20.00 -5.82 -7.44
C ARG A 142 18.61 -5.68 -8.06
N VAL A 143 18.25 -4.45 -8.46
CA VAL A 143 16.92 -4.11 -8.96
C VAL A 143 17.05 -3.48 -10.35
N PRO A 144 17.02 -4.27 -11.42
CA PRO A 144 16.98 -3.74 -12.79
C PRO A 144 15.78 -2.79 -12.94
N GLY A 145 15.99 -1.62 -13.53
CA GLY A 145 14.94 -0.59 -13.68
C GLY A 145 14.88 0.43 -12.54
N ALA A 146 15.46 0.17 -11.37
CA ALA A 146 15.57 1.14 -10.27
C ALA A 146 16.70 2.16 -10.55
N SER A 147 16.53 2.95 -11.61
CA SER A 147 17.58 3.85 -12.12
C SER A 147 17.92 4.97 -11.13
N ARG A 148 16.95 5.44 -10.35
CA ARG A 148 17.14 6.47 -9.31
C ARG A 148 17.91 5.93 -8.10
N TRP A 149 17.95 4.62 -7.94
CA TRP A 149 18.76 3.89 -6.95
C TRP A 149 20.07 3.36 -7.51
N SER A 150 20.44 3.74 -8.75
CA SER A 150 21.61 3.20 -9.43
C SER A 150 21.59 1.66 -9.58
N GLY A 151 20.40 1.08 -9.65
CA GLY A 151 20.18 -0.36 -9.81
C GLY A 151 20.31 -1.20 -8.53
N TRP A 152 20.51 -0.57 -7.37
CA TRP A 152 20.68 -1.27 -6.09
C TRP A 152 19.83 -0.64 -4.99
N VAL A 153 19.14 -1.47 -4.21
CA VAL A 153 18.31 -1.03 -3.08
C VAL A 153 18.64 -1.89 -1.86
N HIS A 154 18.90 -1.26 -0.73
CA HIS A 154 19.00 -1.99 0.53
C HIS A 154 17.60 -2.21 1.10
N CYS A 155 17.20 -3.47 1.24
CA CYS A 155 15.88 -3.87 1.74
C CYS A 155 15.98 -4.97 2.80
N ILE A 156 14.87 -5.20 3.50
CA ILE A 156 14.79 -6.31 4.45
C ILE A 156 14.85 -7.65 3.72
N GLY A 157 15.69 -8.57 4.20
CA GLY A 157 15.86 -9.90 3.60
C GLY A 157 14.59 -10.75 3.67
N HIS A 158 13.76 -10.53 4.68
CA HIS A 158 12.48 -11.22 4.86
C HIS A 158 11.52 -11.03 3.66
N LEU A 159 11.56 -9.88 3.01
CA LEU A 159 10.75 -9.58 1.82
C LEU A 159 11.03 -10.54 0.64
N LEU A 160 12.27 -11.04 0.56
CA LEU A 160 12.74 -11.85 -0.57
C LEU A 160 12.63 -13.37 -0.33
N ARG A 161 11.92 -13.79 0.71
CA ARG A 161 11.69 -15.22 0.98
C ARG A 161 10.94 -15.88 -0.17
N PRO A 162 11.35 -17.09 -0.61
CA PRO A 162 10.64 -17.83 -1.63
C PRO A 162 9.17 -18.09 -1.24
N GLY A 163 8.25 -17.91 -2.19
CA GLY A 163 6.82 -18.12 -1.95
C GLY A 163 6.14 -17.07 -1.07
N GLN A 164 6.84 -15.99 -0.68
CA GLN A 164 6.29 -14.95 0.17
C GLN A 164 5.10 -14.25 -0.50
N HIS A 165 3.96 -14.29 0.17
CA HIS A 165 2.82 -13.42 -0.11
C HIS A 165 3.00 -12.09 0.62
N VAL A 166 2.81 -10.97 -0.07
CA VAL A 166 2.82 -9.64 0.54
C VAL A 166 1.41 -9.06 0.49
N VAL A 167 0.83 -8.80 1.66
CA VAL A 167 -0.45 -8.12 1.82
C VAL A 167 -0.18 -6.71 2.31
N ASN A 168 -0.49 -5.72 1.47
CA ASN A 168 -0.20 -4.31 1.72
C ASN A 168 -1.46 -3.60 2.26
N LEU A 169 -1.38 -2.99 3.46
CA LEU A 169 -2.48 -2.30 4.13
C LEU A 169 -2.20 -0.79 4.27
N PRO A 170 -2.29 -0.02 3.19
CA PRO A 170 -2.10 1.42 3.25
C PRO A 170 -3.28 2.14 3.91
N ALA A 171 -3.03 3.33 4.47
CA ALA A 171 -4.06 4.28 4.89
C ALA A 171 -4.13 5.42 3.88
N MET A 172 -5.34 5.84 3.53
CA MET A 172 -5.59 6.85 2.51
C MET A 172 -5.28 8.25 3.03
N LYS A 173 -4.34 8.96 2.39
CA LYS A 173 -4.00 10.34 2.78
C LYS A 173 -3.20 11.09 1.75
N THR A 174 -3.34 12.42 1.76
CA THR A 174 -2.35 13.31 1.17
C THR A 174 -1.03 13.23 1.92
N HIS A 175 0.02 13.70 1.31
CA HIS A 175 1.36 13.75 1.89
C HIS A 175 2.08 15.00 1.43
N GLY A 176 2.59 15.77 2.37
CA GLY A 176 3.45 16.91 2.08
C GLY A 176 4.71 16.51 1.30
N GLY A 177 5.39 17.48 0.73
CA GLY A 177 6.61 17.27 -0.05
C GLY A 177 6.39 16.62 -1.42
N GLY A 178 7.41 15.99 -1.97
CA GLY A 178 7.43 15.47 -3.35
C GLY A 178 6.49 14.30 -3.64
N ALA A 179 5.96 13.62 -2.61
CA ALA A 179 5.11 12.44 -2.78
C ALA A 179 3.65 12.77 -3.11
N ARG A 180 3.13 13.93 -2.68
CA ARG A 180 1.75 14.40 -2.80
C ARG A 180 0.68 13.55 -2.10
N PHE A 181 0.76 12.22 -2.15
CA PHE A 181 -0.15 11.29 -1.47
C PHE A 181 0.60 10.06 -0.95
N SER A 182 -0.02 9.36 -0.02
CA SER A 182 0.43 8.09 0.53
C SER A 182 -0.68 7.08 0.36
N LEU A 183 -0.48 6.12 -0.54
CA LEU A 183 -1.33 4.99 -0.87
C LEU A 183 -0.47 3.72 -0.94
N SER A 184 -0.80 2.75 -1.81
CA SER A 184 -0.11 1.47 -1.84
C SER A 184 1.35 1.57 -2.30
N LEU A 185 1.63 2.34 -3.36
CA LEU A 185 2.98 2.55 -3.90
C LEU A 185 3.94 3.10 -2.84
N LYS A 186 3.46 4.01 -1.98
CA LYS A 186 4.31 4.62 -0.95
C LYS A 186 4.38 3.80 0.33
N ASN A 187 3.35 3.04 0.69
CA ASN A 187 3.31 2.31 1.95
C ASN A 187 4.49 1.34 2.12
N VAL A 188 4.93 0.75 1.03
CA VAL A 188 6.04 -0.23 1.00
C VAL A 188 7.43 0.40 1.09
N TYR A 189 7.52 1.73 1.10
CA TYR A 189 8.79 2.42 1.31
C TYR A 189 9.45 2.06 2.65
N GLY A 190 8.69 1.53 3.62
CA GLY A 190 9.19 0.95 4.85
C GLY A 190 10.07 -0.30 4.67
N PHE A 191 10.06 -0.95 3.51
CA PHE A 191 10.98 -2.07 3.23
C PHE A 191 12.42 -1.64 2.96
N VAL A 192 12.64 -0.34 2.70
CA VAL A 192 13.96 0.22 2.36
C VAL A 192 14.71 0.65 3.61
N HIS A 193 16.02 0.41 3.62
CA HIS A 193 16.91 0.75 4.74
C HIS A 193 16.82 2.25 5.12
N PRO A 194 16.80 2.60 6.42
CA PRO A 194 16.64 3.98 6.88
C PRO A 194 17.63 4.97 6.27
N ARG A 195 18.90 4.59 6.09
CA ARG A 195 19.93 5.40 5.44
C ARG A 195 19.49 5.88 4.04
N ASP A 196 18.98 4.95 3.24
CA ASP A 196 18.57 5.22 1.86
C ASP A 196 17.27 6.04 1.84
N ARG A 197 16.35 5.78 2.77
CA ARG A 197 15.13 6.58 2.94
C ARG A 197 15.43 8.04 3.28
N VAL A 198 16.40 8.29 4.19
CA VAL A 198 16.84 9.65 4.51
C VAL A 198 17.37 10.33 3.25
N ARG A 199 18.27 9.68 2.52
CA ARG A 199 18.85 10.23 1.27
C ARG A 199 17.77 10.65 0.28
N ALA A 200 16.76 9.81 0.07
CA ALA A 200 15.69 10.08 -0.89
C ALA A 200 14.80 11.27 -0.51
N HIS A 201 14.71 11.64 0.77
CA HIS A 201 13.94 12.81 1.20
C HIS A 201 14.59 14.15 0.81
N PHE A 202 15.86 14.14 0.42
CA PHE A 202 16.61 15.36 0.07
C PHE A 202 16.82 15.52 -1.45
N VAL A 203 16.18 14.69 -2.27
CA VAL A 203 16.30 14.78 -3.72
C VAL A 203 14.94 15.03 -4.40
N PRO A 204 14.94 15.77 -5.52
CA PRO A 204 13.70 16.06 -6.26
C PRO A 204 12.97 14.82 -6.78
N GLU A 205 13.68 13.71 -6.97
CA GLU A 205 13.19 12.45 -7.52
C GLU A 205 12.56 11.52 -6.47
N MET A 206 12.23 12.04 -5.29
CA MET A 206 11.66 11.24 -4.20
C MET A 206 10.45 10.40 -4.63
N ALA A 207 9.56 10.96 -5.45
CA ALA A 207 8.36 10.24 -5.91
C ALA A 207 8.72 9.01 -6.75
N GLU A 208 9.66 9.16 -7.69
CA GLU A 208 10.15 8.08 -8.55
C GLU A 208 10.94 7.06 -7.75
N MET A 209 11.77 7.51 -6.80
CA MET A 209 12.53 6.61 -5.91
C MET A 209 11.60 5.74 -5.07
N ILE A 210 10.53 6.32 -4.49
CA ILE A 210 9.49 5.58 -3.77
C ILE A 210 8.86 4.54 -4.70
N THR A 211 8.49 4.94 -5.92
CA THR A 211 7.86 4.03 -6.88
C THR A 211 8.79 2.89 -7.28
N GLU A 212 10.07 3.15 -7.52
CA GLU A 212 11.05 2.13 -7.89
C GLU A 212 11.26 1.07 -6.81
N THR A 213 10.97 1.37 -5.51
CA THR A 213 11.02 0.35 -4.46
C THR A 213 9.98 -0.75 -4.64
N ASN A 214 8.94 -0.50 -5.41
CA ASN A 214 7.93 -1.49 -5.76
C ASN A 214 8.44 -2.57 -6.72
N LEU A 215 9.62 -2.41 -7.29
CA LEU A 215 10.30 -3.46 -8.06
C LEU A 215 10.86 -4.59 -7.16
N LEU A 216 10.95 -4.39 -5.85
CA LEU A 216 11.44 -5.39 -4.90
C LEU A 216 10.47 -6.57 -4.69
N TYR A 217 9.19 -6.41 -5.02
CA TYR A 217 8.15 -7.40 -4.70
C TYR A 217 6.95 -7.28 -5.63
N THR A 218 6.06 -8.26 -5.56
CA THR A 218 4.71 -8.17 -6.14
C THR A 218 3.68 -8.32 -5.03
N PRO A 219 2.72 -7.40 -4.85
CA PRO A 219 1.65 -7.59 -3.88
C PRO A 219 0.79 -8.79 -4.28
N SER A 220 0.40 -9.60 -3.30
CA SER A 220 -0.65 -10.60 -3.49
C SER A 220 -2.03 -9.99 -3.27
N LEU A 221 -2.12 -9.01 -2.37
CA LEU A 221 -3.32 -8.25 -2.09
C LEU A 221 -2.95 -6.88 -1.53
N ILE A 222 -3.73 -5.89 -1.88
CA ILE A 222 -3.70 -4.55 -1.32
C ILE A 222 -5.09 -4.30 -0.74
N VAL A 223 -5.17 -3.85 0.52
CA VAL A 223 -6.43 -3.44 1.14
C VAL A 223 -6.21 -2.05 1.72
N LEU A 224 -6.66 -1.04 0.98
CA LEU A 224 -6.49 0.37 1.31
C LEU A 224 -7.65 0.84 2.18
N ASP A 225 -7.35 1.30 3.40
CA ASP A 225 -8.34 1.87 4.32
C ASP A 225 -8.63 3.32 3.94
N GLY A 226 -9.82 3.55 3.40
CA GLY A 226 -10.40 4.84 3.08
C GLY A 226 -11.66 5.12 3.91
N THR A 227 -11.82 4.51 5.09
CA THR A 227 -12.95 4.87 5.97
C THR A 227 -12.84 6.31 6.45
N LYS A 228 -11.61 6.80 6.62
CA LYS A 228 -11.23 8.20 6.75
C LYS A 228 -10.00 8.48 5.90
N CYS A 229 -9.83 9.74 5.50
CA CYS A 229 -8.63 10.16 4.77
C CYS A 229 -8.23 11.57 5.15
N TRP A 230 -6.98 11.95 4.88
CA TRP A 230 -6.58 13.35 4.87
C TRP A 230 -6.57 13.91 3.46
N VAL A 231 -7.21 15.07 3.28
CA VAL A 231 -7.29 15.79 2.01
C VAL A 231 -6.31 16.96 1.92
N SER A 232 -5.65 17.29 3.03
CA SER A 232 -4.52 18.22 3.10
C SER A 232 -3.56 17.79 4.20
N GLY A 233 -2.32 18.30 4.20
CA GLY A 233 -1.31 17.90 5.18
C GLY A 233 -0.74 16.49 4.96
N GLY A 234 -0.63 15.69 6.03
CA GLY A 234 0.02 14.38 6.06
C GLY A 234 1.56 14.47 6.19
N PRO A 235 2.23 13.42 6.69
CA PRO A 235 1.70 12.09 6.97
C PRO A 235 1.15 11.89 8.40
N TYR A 236 1.30 12.86 9.32
CA TYR A 236 0.96 12.68 10.74
C TYR A 236 -0.31 13.44 11.16
N THR A 237 -0.60 14.56 10.50
CA THR A 237 -1.79 15.39 10.74
C THR A 237 -2.31 15.95 9.42
N GLY A 238 -3.60 16.23 9.32
CA GLY A 238 -4.22 16.78 8.12
C GLY A 238 -5.70 17.10 8.31
N GLU A 239 -6.31 17.67 7.30
CA GLU A 239 -7.75 17.88 7.24
C GLU A 239 -8.44 16.56 6.91
N GLU A 240 -9.34 16.12 7.79
CA GLU A 240 -10.00 14.82 7.70
C GLU A 240 -11.28 14.88 6.86
N ARG A 241 -11.51 13.81 6.09
CA ARG A 241 -12.78 13.48 5.43
C ARG A 241 -13.08 12.00 5.64
N GLU A 242 -14.35 11.64 5.52
CA GLU A 242 -14.86 10.28 5.75
C GLU A 242 -15.51 9.73 4.49
N PRO A 243 -14.73 9.21 3.51
CA PRO A 243 -15.30 8.51 2.37
C PRO A 243 -16.05 7.24 2.77
N ASN A 244 -15.75 6.69 3.96
CA ASN A 244 -16.37 5.48 4.52
C ASN A 244 -16.31 4.28 3.58
N LEU A 245 -15.15 4.00 3.00
CA LEU A 245 -14.95 2.90 2.06
C LEU A 245 -13.60 2.19 2.26
N VAL A 246 -13.51 1.00 1.69
CA VAL A 246 -12.26 0.24 1.55
C VAL A 246 -12.05 -0.04 0.06
N ILE A 247 -10.81 0.07 -0.40
CA ILE A 247 -10.40 -0.27 -1.76
C ILE A 247 -9.51 -1.50 -1.71
N ALA A 248 -9.78 -2.52 -2.55
CA ALA A 248 -8.95 -3.71 -2.61
C ALA A 248 -8.60 -4.08 -4.06
N GLY A 249 -7.44 -4.73 -4.24
CA GLY A 249 -6.92 -5.21 -5.52
C GLY A 249 -5.52 -5.79 -5.36
N ASP A 250 -4.90 -6.29 -6.42
CA ASP A 250 -3.50 -6.70 -6.43
C ASP A 250 -2.64 -5.88 -7.41
N ASP A 251 -3.28 -5.06 -8.23
CA ASP A 251 -2.62 -4.08 -9.09
C ASP A 251 -2.38 -2.77 -8.33
N ARG A 252 -1.11 -2.50 -7.99
CA ARG A 252 -0.73 -1.32 -7.21
C ARG A 252 -0.95 0.00 -7.94
N VAL A 253 -0.92 0.00 -9.29
CA VAL A 253 -1.20 1.21 -10.09
C VAL A 253 -2.69 1.48 -10.10
N ALA A 254 -3.50 0.48 -10.42
CA ALA A 254 -4.95 0.61 -10.45
C ALA A 254 -5.52 1.01 -9.08
N VAL A 255 -5.05 0.37 -7.99
CA VAL A 255 -5.47 0.73 -6.61
C VAL A 255 -5.09 2.18 -6.27
N ASP A 256 -3.88 2.63 -6.65
CA ASP A 256 -3.46 4.01 -6.35
C ASP A 256 -4.17 5.04 -7.22
N VAL A 257 -4.49 4.73 -8.48
CA VAL A 257 -5.33 5.56 -9.35
C VAL A 257 -6.73 5.73 -8.74
N VAL A 258 -7.36 4.64 -8.31
CA VAL A 258 -8.68 4.68 -7.64
C VAL A 258 -8.60 5.45 -6.32
N GLY A 259 -7.60 5.19 -5.50
CA GLY A 259 -7.39 5.89 -4.22
C GLY A 259 -7.13 7.39 -4.39
N ALA A 260 -6.34 7.79 -5.39
CA ALA A 260 -6.10 9.19 -5.73
C ALA A 260 -7.37 9.87 -6.26
N SER A 261 -8.20 9.16 -7.05
CA SER A 261 -9.50 9.63 -7.51
C SER A 261 -10.46 9.88 -6.34
N VAL A 262 -10.49 8.98 -5.34
CA VAL A 262 -11.27 9.19 -4.11
C VAL A 262 -10.77 10.41 -3.35
N LEU A 263 -9.45 10.56 -3.13
CA LEU A 263 -8.88 11.74 -2.48
C LEU A 263 -9.26 13.04 -3.21
N ARG A 264 -9.20 13.03 -4.55
CA ARG A 264 -9.60 14.17 -5.38
C ARG A 264 -11.08 14.48 -5.24
N ALA A 265 -11.96 13.47 -5.24
CA ALA A 265 -13.40 13.60 -5.02
C ALA A 265 -13.73 14.17 -3.63
N MET A 266 -12.90 13.84 -2.61
CA MET A 266 -13.00 14.39 -1.26
C MET A 266 -12.42 15.82 -1.12
N GLY A 267 -11.88 16.39 -2.19
CA GLY A 267 -11.39 17.77 -2.21
C GLY A 267 -9.90 17.93 -1.93
N ALA A 268 -9.10 16.88 -2.08
CA ALA A 268 -7.65 16.96 -1.87
C ALA A 268 -7.00 18.00 -2.80
N SER A 269 -6.54 19.11 -2.23
CA SER A 269 -6.00 20.25 -2.97
C SER A 269 -4.77 19.91 -3.82
N LEU A 270 -3.91 19.02 -3.33
CA LEU A 270 -2.69 18.58 -4.02
C LEU A 270 -2.96 17.74 -5.28
N LEU A 271 -4.20 17.26 -5.46
CA LEU A 271 -4.60 16.37 -6.56
C LEU A 271 -5.61 17.01 -7.52
N ARG A 272 -6.02 18.27 -7.27
CA ARG A 272 -7.11 18.94 -7.99
C ARG A 272 -6.75 19.27 -9.43
N ASP A 273 -5.54 19.76 -9.65
CA ASP A 273 -5.18 20.47 -10.89
C ASP A 273 -4.60 19.56 -11.98
N TYR A 274 -4.52 18.26 -11.73
CA TYR A 274 -3.88 17.31 -12.64
C TYR A 274 -4.68 16.02 -12.74
N PRO A 275 -4.76 15.39 -13.93
CA PRO A 275 -5.28 14.04 -14.08
C PRO A 275 -4.56 13.07 -13.14
N VAL A 276 -5.29 12.08 -12.61
CA VAL A 276 -4.70 11.15 -11.62
C VAL A 276 -3.53 10.35 -12.18
N TRP A 277 -3.58 10.01 -13.47
CA TRP A 277 -2.52 9.29 -14.19
C TRP A 277 -1.22 10.09 -14.35
N SER A 278 -1.30 11.43 -14.34
CA SER A 278 -0.14 12.32 -14.51
C SER A 278 0.73 12.48 -13.25
N HIS A 279 0.25 12.02 -12.09
CA HIS A 279 1.02 12.11 -10.86
C HIS A 279 2.30 11.28 -10.92
N ARG A 280 3.42 11.87 -10.52
CA ARG A 280 4.79 11.33 -10.66
C ARG A 280 4.93 9.88 -10.17
N GLN A 281 4.30 9.49 -9.04
CA GLN A 281 4.33 8.12 -8.55
C GLN A 281 3.61 7.16 -9.52
N ILE A 282 2.41 7.53 -9.97
CA ILE A 282 1.60 6.71 -10.89
C ILE A 282 2.30 6.61 -12.25
N ARG A 283 2.68 7.73 -12.84
CA ARG A 283 3.39 7.77 -14.12
C ARG A 283 4.65 6.91 -14.09
N ARG A 284 5.47 7.03 -13.03
CA ARG A 284 6.67 6.19 -12.90
C ARG A 284 6.34 4.71 -12.77
N ALA A 285 5.26 4.36 -12.09
CA ALA A 285 4.81 2.97 -11.98
C ALA A 285 4.35 2.39 -13.33
N VAL A 286 3.65 3.18 -14.13
CA VAL A 286 3.27 2.85 -15.51
C VAL A 286 4.52 2.63 -16.38
N GLU A 287 5.49 3.55 -16.34
CA GLU A 287 6.78 3.45 -17.08
C GLU A 287 7.53 2.14 -16.73
N LEU A 288 7.44 1.71 -15.48
CA LEU A 288 8.09 0.50 -14.98
C LEU A 288 7.27 -0.79 -15.21
N GLY A 289 6.05 -0.69 -15.75
CA GLY A 289 5.17 -1.84 -15.98
C GLY A 289 4.70 -2.50 -14.69
N LEU A 290 4.46 -1.72 -13.62
CA LEU A 290 4.09 -2.23 -12.30
C LEU A 290 2.59 -2.56 -12.15
N GLY A 291 1.78 -2.32 -13.17
CA GLY A 291 0.33 -2.56 -13.18
C GLY A 291 -0.34 -1.96 -14.41
N ALA A 292 -1.59 -1.54 -14.26
CA ALA A 292 -2.40 -0.92 -15.32
C ALA A 292 -1.69 0.29 -15.95
N ARG A 293 -1.89 0.46 -17.25
CA ARG A 293 -1.22 1.50 -18.06
C ARG A 293 -2.13 2.66 -18.42
N GLY A 294 -3.44 2.46 -18.30
CA GLY A 294 -4.46 3.45 -18.62
C GLY A 294 -5.83 3.04 -18.10
N PRO A 295 -6.84 3.91 -18.27
CA PRO A 295 -8.21 3.70 -17.81
C PRO A 295 -8.82 2.38 -18.30
N GLU A 296 -8.53 2.00 -19.54
CA GLU A 296 -9.04 0.81 -20.21
C GLU A 296 -8.59 -0.51 -19.55
N GLU A 297 -7.54 -0.47 -18.74
CA GLU A 297 -7.00 -1.63 -18.01
C GLU A 297 -7.53 -1.72 -16.58
N VAL A 298 -8.46 -0.84 -16.14
CA VAL A 298 -9.03 -0.82 -14.79
C VAL A 298 -10.51 -1.20 -14.84
N GLU A 299 -10.91 -2.15 -13.99
CA GLU A 299 -12.31 -2.55 -13.78
C GLU A 299 -12.73 -2.32 -12.33
N LEU A 300 -13.76 -1.51 -12.11
CA LEU A 300 -14.30 -1.22 -10.78
C LEU A 300 -15.42 -2.19 -10.39
N CYS A 301 -15.21 -2.92 -9.29
CA CYS A 301 -16.21 -3.75 -8.63
C CYS A 301 -16.72 -3.02 -7.38
N CYS A 302 -17.99 -2.61 -7.33
CA CYS A 302 -18.52 -1.77 -6.27
C CYS A 302 -19.56 -2.51 -5.43
N ALA A 303 -19.48 -2.35 -4.09
CA ALA A 303 -20.46 -2.89 -3.15
C ALA A 303 -20.75 -1.88 -2.02
N ASP A 304 -22.02 -1.66 -1.71
CA ASP A 304 -22.47 -0.84 -0.59
C ASP A 304 -23.52 -1.58 0.24
N ALA A 305 -23.12 -2.11 1.40
CA ALA A 305 -24.03 -2.76 2.34
C ALA A 305 -24.93 -1.74 3.07
N THR A 306 -24.51 -0.47 3.13
CA THR A 306 -25.26 0.59 3.83
C THR A 306 -26.38 1.19 2.98
N ARG A 307 -26.31 0.99 1.66
CA ARG A 307 -27.25 1.54 0.67
C ARG A 307 -27.37 3.07 0.77
N SER A 308 -26.24 3.74 1.01
CA SER A 308 -26.25 5.19 1.18
C SER A 308 -26.30 5.91 -0.16
N ALA A 309 -27.09 6.97 -0.24
CA ALA A 309 -27.35 7.70 -1.50
C ALA A 309 -26.10 8.42 -2.05
N ASP A 310 -25.10 8.70 -1.22
CA ASP A 310 -23.87 9.38 -1.61
C ASP A 310 -22.82 8.44 -2.23
N PHE A 311 -22.94 7.11 -2.02
CA PHE A 311 -21.93 6.15 -2.52
C PHE A 311 -21.89 6.11 -4.05
N GLU A 312 -23.03 6.03 -4.71
CA GLU A 312 -23.09 6.02 -6.19
C GLU A 312 -22.52 7.31 -6.79
N GLY A 313 -22.85 8.47 -6.19
CA GLY A 313 -22.31 9.75 -6.61
C GLY A 313 -20.79 9.85 -6.43
N LEU A 314 -20.23 9.24 -5.37
CA LEU A 314 -18.79 9.16 -5.17
C LEU A 314 -18.15 8.26 -6.22
N VAL A 315 -18.71 7.06 -6.46
CA VAL A 315 -18.18 6.11 -7.46
C VAL A 315 -18.21 6.72 -8.86
N THR A 316 -19.27 7.45 -9.22
CA THR A 316 -19.35 8.15 -10.52
C THR A 316 -18.21 9.13 -10.68
N LYS A 317 -17.98 10.01 -9.69
CA LYS A 317 -16.82 10.94 -9.73
C LYS A 317 -15.47 10.23 -9.82
N VAL A 318 -15.33 9.09 -9.14
CA VAL A 318 -14.10 8.29 -9.21
C VAL A 318 -13.89 7.76 -10.63
N ARG A 319 -14.94 7.25 -11.29
CA ARG A 319 -14.90 6.82 -12.70
C ARG A 319 -14.51 7.96 -13.62
N ASP A 320 -15.15 9.12 -13.49
CA ASP A 320 -14.85 10.30 -14.30
C ASP A 320 -13.37 10.69 -14.18
N PHE A 321 -12.80 10.70 -12.95
CA PHE A 321 -11.39 11.02 -12.74
C PHE A 321 -10.41 9.96 -13.26
N ILE A 322 -10.80 8.68 -13.28
CA ILE A 322 -10.01 7.63 -13.90
C ILE A 322 -9.99 7.80 -15.42
N GLU A 323 -11.15 8.13 -16.01
CA GLU A 323 -11.34 8.29 -17.46
C GLU A 323 -10.76 9.60 -18.02
N GLU A 324 -10.45 10.60 -17.17
CA GLU A 324 -9.83 11.85 -17.63
C GLU A 324 -8.56 11.62 -18.45
N GLY A 325 -7.89 10.47 -18.29
CA GLY A 325 -6.68 10.11 -19.03
C GLY A 325 -5.58 11.17 -18.91
N ASP A 326 -4.42 10.90 -19.45
CA ASP A 326 -3.49 11.97 -19.83
C ASP A 326 -3.99 12.52 -21.17
N SER A 327 -4.58 13.71 -21.16
CA SER A 327 -4.62 14.48 -22.40
C SER A 327 -3.18 14.75 -22.80
N PRO A 328 -2.77 14.40 -24.02
CA PRO A 328 -1.39 14.53 -24.47
C PRO A 328 -0.84 15.95 -24.36
#